data_33c47cd6be1c6a584dc73820054db853
#
_entry.id   33c47cd6be1c6a584dc73820054db853
#
_cell.length_a   1.000
_cell.length_b   1.000
_cell.length_c   1.000
_cell.angle_alpha   90.00
_cell.angle_beta   90.00
_cell.angle_gamma   90.00
#
_symmetry.space_group_name_H-M   'P 1'
#
loop_
_entity.id
_entity.type
_entity.pdbx_description
1 polymer ?
#
loop_
_entity_poly.entity_id
_entity_poly.type
_entity_poly.pdbx_seq_one_letter_code
_entity_poly.pdbx_strand_id
1 'polypeptide(L)'
;MDDILLEIFHCYRLDIPWGWDHKWWYKLMHTCRRWRYIILESSSSLQLHLYFTHGKPIGEMLEHSPPLPLFIDYGKTEMSTKDEEGVLLALQHHHGRVRLINLREPALQKLVVVMGKPFPMLENLKLISLDPWYCSQLPETFTAQRLRHLALIQVGDVSAPGVPLLASITGLVTLSLRGISSPTDLPVNYLVSRLSLMPLLELLCLEFDSEPFVFRSSSPGNVKNDLAALQTQMAQLSKLDEFIFEGHCRYLEGLVSCIRAPVLTCLTLSFFTRPSIPLPRLSEFLTAAEELRYPACSFTFSGPTEENPGVSIVVAGLEEFSPEDAPFRIRFPCRRIDTQVACAARVSTALAPMLSSVERLHLEYYATRWHKGLPPPIPHEAWFELLRPFSNVQKLQLETAMIRKLSFALCPEDGPPAPEGILPKLSKLIRPHHARFEGMLDPFIAARQAAGQPISKRRCPPTPNSDSEDHDDPWSWLASQLADDDEGSTELDSDSDFDFE
;
A
#
# COMPACT_ATOMS: atom_id res chain seq x y z
N MET A 1 32.60 37.01 2.46
CA MET A 1 31.25 37.63 2.38
C MET A 1 30.32 36.84 1.44
N ASP A 2 30.83 36.23 0.36
CA ASP A 2 30.04 35.39 -0.56
C ASP A 2 29.65 34.09 0.11
N ASP A 3 30.50 33.53 0.97
CA ASP A 3 30.21 32.34 1.75
C ASP A 3 29.03 32.54 2.71
N ILE A 4 28.93 33.76 3.29
CA ILE A 4 27.77 34.09 4.18
C ILE A 4 26.47 34.15 3.37
N LEU A 5 26.53 34.75 2.16
CA LEU A 5 25.36 34.77 1.28
C LEU A 5 24.95 33.37 0.84
N LEU A 6 25.92 32.52 0.56
CA LEU A 6 25.67 31.13 0.19
C LEU A 6 24.99 30.36 1.35
N GLU A 7 25.45 30.56 2.57
CA GLU A 7 24.84 29.97 3.76
C GLU A 7 23.40 30.46 3.96
N ILE A 8 23.14 31.75 3.77
CA ILE A 8 21.79 32.31 3.80
C ILE A 8 20.91 31.66 2.74
N PHE A 9 21.43 31.42 1.52
CA PHE A 9 20.66 30.75 0.46
C PHE A 9 20.40 29.29 0.79
N HIS A 10 21.32 28.60 1.45
CA HIS A 10 21.10 27.25 1.98
C HIS A 10 19.98 27.22 3.02
N CYS A 11 20.01 28.12 4.00
CA CYS A 11 18.95 28.22 5.02
C CYS A 11 17.60 28.51 4.36
N TYR A 12 17.55 29.47 3.42
CA TYR A 12 16.32 29.79 2.68
C TYR A 12 15.75 28.58 1.93
N ARG A 13 16.61 27.74 1.34
CA ARG A 13 16.19 26.50 0.66
C ARG A 13 15.59 25.50 1.65
N LEU A 14 16.15 25.34 2.84
CA LEU A 14 15.68 24.39 3.85
C LEU A 14 14.33 24.76 4.44
N ASP A 15 14.01 26.06 4.51
CA ASP A 15 12.72 26.56 5.02
C ASP A 15 11.56 26.35 4.03
N ILE A 16 11.85 25.96 2.78
CA ILE A 16 10.80 25.71 1.78
C ILE A 16 10.31 24.27 1.90
N PRO A 17 9.02 24.05 2.20
CA PRO A 17 8.46 22.70 2.29
C PRO A 17 8.70 21.91 0.99
N TRP A 18 9.09 20.67 1.13
CA TRP A 18 9.32 19.75 0.02
C TRP A 18 8.10 19.75 -0.93
N GLY A 19 8.34 20.12 -2.19
CA GLY A 19 7.32 20.10 -3.24
C GLY A 19 6.65 21.43 -3.57
N TRP A 20 6.91 22.54 -2.88
CA TRP A 20 6.14 23.78 -3.06
C TRP A 20 6.78 24.86 -3.93
N ASP A 21 8.10 25.01 -3.99
CA ASP A 21 8.71 26.06 -4.85
C ASP A 21 10.03 25.61 -5.48
N HIS A 22 9.95 24.90 -6.61
CA HIS A 22 11.11 24.56 -7.42
C HIS A 22 11.80 25.79 -8.05
N LYS A 23 11.23 26.98 -7.85
CA LYS A 23 11.72 28.25 -8.41
C LYS A 23 12.26 29.20 -7.36
N TRP A 24 12.47 28.74 -6.12
CA TRP A 24 12.93 29.59 -5.04
C TRP A 24 14.16 30.43 -5.40
N TRP A 25 15.08 29.84 -6.12
CA TRP A 25 16.31 30.50 -6.53
C TRP A 25 16.11 31.55 -7.64
N TYR A 26 15.06 31.47 -8.46
CA TYR A 26 14.73 32.51 -9.43
C TYR A 26 14.49 33.86 -8.76
N LYS A 27 13.73 33.87 -7.66
CA LYS A 27 13.45 35.11 -6.90
C LYS A 27 14.74 35.76 -6.41
N LEU A 28 15.66 34.94 -5.90
CA LEU A 28 16.95 35.44 -5.41
C LEU A 28 17.84 35.94 -6.54
N MET A 29 17.86 35.29 -7.70
CA MET A 29 18.61 35.71 -8.87
C MET A 29 18.17 37.06 -9.45
N HIS A 30 16.91 37.43 -9.25
CA HIS A 30 16.38 38.71 -9.70
C HIS A 30 16.69 39.89 -8.76
N THR A 31 17.27 39.65 -7.60
CA THR A 31 17.58 40.69 -6.63
C THR A 31 18.71 41.57 -7.08
N CYS A 32 19.90 41.04 -7.41
CA CYS A 32 21.00 41.79 -7.93
C CYS A 32 22.01 40.92 -8.73
N ARG A 33 22.93 41.54 -9.46
CA ARG A 33 23.95 40.85 -10.29
C ARG A 33 24.84 39.93 -9.44
N ARG A 34 25.22 40.36 -8.21
CA ARG A 34 26.08 39.59 -7.33
C ARG A 34 25.40 38.33 -6.86
N TRP A 35 24.14 38.40 -6.45
CA TRP A 35 23.37 37.22 -6.03
C TRP A 35 23.19 36.22 -7.16
N ARG A 36 22.89 36.72 -8.37
CA ARG A 36 22.82 35.87 -9.57
C ARG A 36 24.12 35.15 -9.82
N TYR A 37 25.25 35.83 -9.73
CA TYR A 37 26.57 35.24 -9.92
C TYR A 37 26.84 34.14 -8.87
N ILE A 38 26.69 34.44 -7.60
CA ILE A 38 26.92 33.48 -6.49
C ILE A 38 26.03 32.25 -6.66
N ILE A 39 24.74 32.42 -6.95
CA ILE A 39 23.77 31.32 -7.09
C ILE A 39 24.18 30.41 -8.26
N LEU A 40 24.50 30.95 -9.39
CA LEU A 40 24.87 30.17 -10.59
C LEU A 40 26.21 29.46 -10.43
N GLU A 41 27.22 30.12 -9.89
CA GLU A 41 28.54 29.52 -9.59
C GLU A 41 28.43 28.40 -8.55
N SER A 42 27.52 28.55 -7.58
CA SER A 42 27.27 27.56 -6.52
C SER A 42 26.12 26.62 -6.84
N SER A 43 25.77 26.45 -8.09
CA SER A 43 24.59 25.68 -8.54
C SER A 43 24.57 24.25 -8.04
N SER A 44 25.73 23.59 -7.94
CA SER A 44 25.84 22.23 -7.42
C SER A 44 25.58 22.16 -5.92
N SER A 45 26.16 23.08 -5.14
CA SER A 45 25.96 23.10 -3.67
C SER A 45 24.53 23.48 -3.31
N LEU A 46 23.94 24.43 -4.04
CA LEU A 46 22.54 24.82 -3.89
C LEU A 46 21.55 23.82 -4.52
N GLN A 47 22.03 22.77 -5.21
CA GLN A 47 21.24 21.76 -5.90
C GLN A 47 20.21 22.38 -6.87
N LEU A 48 20.65 23.38 -7.63
CA LEU A 48 19.78 24.02 -8.60
C LEU A 48 19.46 23.08 -9.77
N HIS A 49 18.23 23.18 -10.26
CA HIS A 49 17.75 22.41 -11.40
C HIS A 49 16.68 23.18 -12.18
N LEU A 50 16.49 22.80 -13.43
CA LEU A 50 15.39 23.25 -14.27
C LEU A 50 14.24 22.24 -14.13
N TYR A 51 13.08 22.71 -13.75
CA TYR A 51 11.91 21.88 -13.53
C TYR A 51 10.90 22.07 -14.66
N PHE A 52 10.69 21.02 -15.45
CA PHE A 52 9.77 20.99 -16.56
C PHE A 52 8.48 20.31 -16.14
N THR A 53 7.38 21.05 -16.20
CA THR A 53 6.04 20.62 -15.88
C THR A 53 5.05 21.39 -16.75
N HIS A 54 3.78 21.03 -16.68
CA HIS A 54 2.72 21.64 -17.50
C HIS A 54 2.77 23.16 -17.56
N GLY A 55 2.62 23.71 -18.78
CA GLY A 55 2.54 25.13 -19.04
C GLY A 55 3.88 25.89 -18.95
N LYS A 56 5.02 25.19 -19.00
CA LYS A 56 6.34 25.83 -19.06
C LYS A 56 6.87 25.88 -20.50
N PRO A 57 7.44 27.01 -20.93
CA PRO A 57 8.08 27.13 -22.24
C PRO A 57 9.44 26.43 -22.23
N ILE A 58 9.45 25.09 -22.34
CA ILE A 58 10.66 24.26 -22.19
C ILE A 58 11.75 24.68 -23.18
N GLY A 59 11.41 24.94 -24.46
CA GLY A 59 12.36 25.37 -25.49
C GLY A 59 13.09 26.63 -25.07
N GLU A 60 12.37 27.69 -24.67
CA GLU A 60 12.95 28.95 -24.21
C GLU A 60 13.79 28.76 -22.93
N MET A 61 13.34 27.91 -22.03
CA MET A 61 14.07 27.59 -20.79
C MET A 61 15.41 26.91 -21.13
N LEU A 62 15.45 26.01 -22.10
CA LEU A 62 16.68 25.33 -22.52
C LEU A 62 17.67 26.27 -23.19
N GLU A 63 17.19 27.21 -24.00
CA GLU A 63 18.03 28.19 -24.72
C GLU A 63 18.63 29.23 -23.77
N HIS A 64 17.86 29.73 -22.81
CA HIS A 64 18.23 30.87 -21.99
C HIS A 64 18.74 30.50 -20.59
N SER A 65 18.66 29.24 -20.19
CA SER A 65 19.11 28.81 -18.87
C SER A 65 20.53 28.23 -18.88
N PRO A 66 21.28 28.40 -17.79
CA PRO A 66 22.57 27.75 -17.63
C PRO A 66 22.44 26.21 -17.68
N PRO A 67 23.55 25.48 -17.88
CA PRO A 67 23.53 24.02 -18.02
C PRO A 67 23.23 23.29 -16.73
N LEU A 68 22.09 23.61 -16.07
CA LEU A 68 21.61 22.99 -14.85
C LEU A 68 21.04 21.60 -15.12
N PRO A 69 20.99 20.72 -14.12
CA PRO A 69 20.27 19.45 -14.17
C PRO A 69 18.79 19.63 -14.55
N LEU A 70 18.25 18.69 -15.30
CA LEU A 70 16.86 18.72 -15.79
C LEU A 70 15.99 17.74 -15.00
N PHE A 71 14.85 18.23 -14.51
CA PHE A 71 13.80 17.47 -13.86
C PHE A 71 12.55 17.56 -14.72
N ILE A 72 12.11 16.44 -15.27
CA ILE A 72 10.96 16.32 -16.16
C ILE A 72 9.86 15.60 -15.38
N ASP A 73 8.80 16.32 -14.98
CA ASP A 73 7.73 15.80 -14.13
C ASP A 73 6.34 16.12 -14.67
N TYR A 74 5.74 15.11 -15.30
CA TYR A 74 4.38 15.09 -15.83
C TYR A 74 3.57 13.90 -15.27
N GLY A 75 3.93 13.41 -14.11
CA GLY A 75 3.25 12.27 -13.51
C GLY A 75 1.83 12.55 -13.03
N LYS A 76 1.50 13.81 -12.75
CA LYS A 76 0.17 14.22 -12.23
C LYS A 76 -0.69 14.96 -13.23
N THR A 77 -0.12 15.47 -14.30
CA THR A 77 -0.80 16.35 -15.28
C THR A 77 -0.66 15.80 -16.68
N GLU A 78 -1.66 16.01 -17.50
CA GLU A 78 -1.56 15.73 -18.92
C GLU A 78 -0.56 16.67 -19.59
N MET A 79 0.22 16.13 -20.50
CA MET A 79 1.21 16.87 -21.26
C MET A 79 0.55 17.47 -22.49
N SER A 80 0.71 18.79 -22.69
CA SER A 80 0.28 19.43 -23.93
C SER A 80 1.22 19.06 -25.09
N THR A 81 0.78 19.22 -26.33
CA THR A 81 1.62 18.97 -27.53
C THR A 81 2.92 19.81 -27.52
N LYS A 82 2.84 21.05 -27.05
CA LYS A 82 4.01 21.94 -26.92
C LYS A 82 4.99 21.47 -25.84
N ASP A 83 4.44 20.99 -24.70
CA ASP A 83 5.26 20.40 -23.65
C ASP A 83 5.94 19.14 -24.14
N GLU A 84 5.21 18.29 -24.90
CA GLU A 84 5.73 17.06 -25.50
C GLU A 84 6.91 17.33 -26.44
N GLU A 85 6.78 18.32 -27.34
CA GLU A 85 7.88 18.75 -28.23
C GLU A 85 9.09 19.23 -27.43
N GLY A 86 8.88 20.02 -26.40
CA GLY A 86 9.94 20.52 -25.52
C GLY A 86 10.64 19.40 -24.73
N VAL A 87 9.88 18.44 -24.18
CA VAL A 87 10.45 17.27 -23.50
C VAL A 87 11.21 16.39 -24.48
N LEU A 88 10.69 16.18 -25.69
CA LEU A 88 11.37 15.45 -26.75
C LEU A 88 12.73 16.09 -27.07
N LEU A 89 12.77 17.41 -27.22
CA LEU A 89 14.01 18.19 -27.43
C LEU A 89 15.00 17.98 -26.27
N ALA A 90 14.51 18.05 -25.02
CA ALA A 90 15.32 17.83 -23.83
C ALA A 90 15.95 16.43 -23.80
N LEU A 91 15.15 15.39 -24.07
CA LEU A 91 15.62 13.99 -24.09
C LEU A 91 16.57 13.70 -25.27
N GLN A 92 16.36 14.34 -26.41
CA GLN A 92 17.22 14.16 -27.60
C GLN A 92 18.57 14.85 -27.45
N HIS A 93 18.62 16.07 -26.98
CA HIS A 93 19.80 16.91 -27.02
C HIS A 93 20.45 17.16 -25.65
N HIS A 94 19.70 17.00 -24.57
CA HIS A 94 20.16 17.28 -23.20
C HIS A 94 20.08 16.09 -22.25
N HIS A 95 19.97 14.85 -22.78
CA HIS A 95 19.87 13.60 -22.00
C HIS A 95 20.99 13.44 -20.94
N GLY A 96 22.20 13.97 -21.22
CA GLY A 96 23.31 13.96 -20.27
C GLY A 96 23.11 14.82 -19.01
N ARG A 97 22.10 15.68 -18.99
CA ARG A 97 21.76 16.56 -17.84
C ARG A 97 20.50 16.11 -17.10
N VAL A 98 19.75 15.16 -17.65
CA VAL A 98 18.48 14.69 -17.07
C VAL A 98 18.76 13.87 -15.83
N ARG A 99 18.19 14.28 -14.69
CA ARG A 99 18.27 13.57 -13.40
C ARG A 99 16.97 12.92 -12.99
N LEU A 100 15.83 13.49 -13.37
CA LEU A 100 14.52 12.97 -13.03
C LEU A 100 13.64 12.91 -14.27
N ILE A 101 13.01 11.77 -14.48
CA ILE A 101 11.96 11.56 -15.47
C ILE A 101 10.75 10.95 -14.74
N ASN A 102 9.63 11.65 -14.77
CA ASN A 102 8.33 11.18 -14.31
C ASN A 102 7.30 11.46 -15.40
N LEU A 103 6.94 10.44 -16.15
CA LEU A 103 6.08 10.55 -17.32
C LEU A 103 4.86 9.65 -17.21
N ARG A 104 3.73 10.13 -17.74
CA ARG A 104 2.47 9.43 -17.85
C ARG A 104 1.99 9.42 -19.30
N GLU A 105 1.20 8.40 -19.70
CA GLU A 105 0.51 8.43 -20.98
C GLU A 105 -0.36 9.69 -21.16
N PRO A 106 -0.58 10.13 -22.43
CA PRO A 106 -0.22 9.44 -23.69
C PRO A 106 1.20 9.74 -24.23
N ALA A 107 1.92 10.69 -23.63
CA ALA A 107 3.23 11.10 -24.12
C ALA A 107 4.32 10.02 -24.02
N LEU A 108 4.13 9.05 -23.11
CA LEU A 108 5.12 8.00 -22.85
C LEU A 108 5.53 7.23 -24.13
N GLN A 109 4.57 6.88 -24.98
CA GLN A 109 4.83 6.07 -26.18
C GLN A 109 5.83 6.72 -27.14
N LYS A 110 5.69 8.03 -27.36
CA LYS A 110 6.58 8.77 -28.27
C LYS A 110 7.95 9.03 -27.63
N LEU A 111 7.95 9.27 -26.32
CA LEU A 111 9.16 9.65 -25.60
C LEU A 111 10.06 8.43 -25.31
N VAL A 112 9.50 7.25 -25.09
CA VAL A 112 10.26 6.02 -24.86
C VAL A 112 11.18 5.70 -26.04
N VAL A 113 10.75 5.92 -27.28
CA VAL A 113 11.60 5.69 -28.48
C VAL A 113 12.88 6.52 -28.43
N VAL A 114 12.84 7.72 -27.87
CA VAL A 114 13.99 8.62 -27.75
C VAL A 114 14.91 8.24 -26.59
N MET A 115 14.40 7.47 -25.63
CA MET A 115 15.16 7.02 -24.47
C MET A 115 16.21 5.96 -24.78
N GLY A 116 16.42 5.59 -26.06
CA GLY A 116 17.51 4.70 -26.48
C GLY A 116 18.93 5.27 -26.29
N LYS A 117 19.07 6.49 -25.79
CA LYS A 117 20.37 7.11 -25.47
C LYS A 117 20.78 6.84 -24.02
N PRO A 118 22.09 6.92 -23.67
CA PRO A 118 22.53 6.81 -22.29
C PRO A 118 22.14 8.04 -21.49
N PHE A 119 21.65 7.83 -20.26
CA PHE A 119 21.31 8.89 -19.29
C PHE A 119 22.27 8.84 -18.10
N PRO A 120 23.49 9.35 -18.21
CA PRO A 120 24.55 9.17 -17.22
C PRO A 120 24.27 9.83 -15.87
N MET A 121 23.36 10.82 -15.84
CA MET A 121 23.01 11.58 -14.63
C MET A 121 21.64 11.20 -14.07
N LEU A 122 20.90 10.28 -14.70
CA LEU A 122 19.56 9.93 -14.29
C LEU A 122 19.58 9.18 -12.97
N GLU A 123 18.89 9.74 -11.98
CA GLU A 123 18.75 9.21 -10.61
C GLU A 123 17.35 8.66 -10.35
N ASN A 124 16.32 9.27 -10.96
CA ASN A 124 14.92 8.93 -10.73
C ASN A 124 14.21 8.70 -12.08
N LEU A 125 13.63 7.52 -12.25
CA LEU A 125 12.81 7.17 -13.40
C LEU A 125 11.47 6.63 -12.93
N LYS A 126 10.39 7.34 -13.25
CA LYS A 126 9.02 6.90 -13.03
C LYS A 126 8.24 6.97 -14.33
N LEU A 127 7.73 5.84 -14.77
CA LEU A 127 6.91 5.72 -15.97
C LEU A 127 5.55 5.13 -15.58
N ILE A 128 4.46 5.78 -16.03
CA ILE A 128 3.10 5.41 -15.70
C ILE A 128 2.32 5.23 -17.01
N SER A 129 1.96 4.00 -17.35
CA SER A 129 0.99 3.71 -18.39
C SER A 129 -0.43 3.73 -17.81
N LEU A 130 -1.41 4.12 -18.60
CA LEU A 130 -2.83 4.05 -18.25
C LEU A 130 -3.53 2.88 -18.92
N ASP A 131 -2.93 2.37 -19.98
CA ASP A 131 -3.45 1.27 -20.75
C ASP A 131 -2.53 0.04 -20.64
N PRO A 132 -2.97 -1.00 -19.93
CA PRO A 132 -2.17 -2.22 -19.76
C PRO A 132 -1.91 -2.95 -21.09
N TRP A 133 -2.64 -2.64 -22.16
CA TRP A 133 -2.47 -3.23 -23.49
C TRP A 133 -1.40 -2.54 -24.33
N TYR A 134 -1.01 -1.31 -24.01
CA TYR A 134 0.05 -0.57 -24.68
C TYR A 134 1.39 -0.78 -23.99
N CYS A 135 2.06 -1.83 -24.34
CA CYS A 135 3.40 -2.14 -23.85
C CYS A 135 4.45 -1.19 -24.45
N SER A 136 4.66 -0.04 -23.83
CA SER A 136 5.82 0.81 -24.14
C SER A 136 7.07 0.18 -23.53
N GLN A 137 7.70 -0.73 -24.24
CA GLN A 137 8.97 -1.32 -23.80
C GLN A 137 10.07 -0.27 -23.86
N LEU A 138 10.82 -0.14 -22.76
CA LEU A 138 12.03 0.65 -22.77
C LEU A 138 13.02 0.07 -23.81
N PRO A 139 13.69 0.91 -24.62
CA PRO A 139 14.66 0.44 -25.58
C PRO A 139 15.76 -0.39 -24.90
N GLU A 140 16.18 -1.48 -25.54
CA GLU A 140 17.28 -2.33 -25.06
C GLU A 140 18.59 -1.56 -24.82
N THR A 141 18.76 -0.46 -25.52
CA THR A 141 19.93 0.43 -25.42
C THR A 141 19.86 1.41 -24.27
N PHE A 142 18.71 1.47 -23.55
CA PHE A 142 18.57 2.39 -22.41
C PHE A 142 19.54 2.03 -21.29
N THR A 143 20.37 3.00 -20.90
CA THR A 143 21.32 2.86 -19.79
C THR A 143 21.26 4.05 -18.85
N ALA A 144 21.24 3.78 -17.53
CA ALA A 144 21.20 4.79 -16.48
C ALA A 144 22.02 4.32 -15.27
N GLN A 145 23.32 4.48 -15.29
CA GLN A 145 24.24 3.94 -14.29
C GLN A 145 24.07 4.54 -12.89
N ARG A 146 23.53 5.76 -12.79
CA ARG A 146 23.29 6.46 -11.52
C ARG A 146 21.86 6.29 -10.99
N LEU A 147 21.06 5.44 -11.63
CA LEU A 147 19.66 5.26 -11.24
C LEU A 147 19.58 4.69 -9.81
N ARG A 148 18.85 5.42 -8.97
CA ARG A 148 18.58 5.07 -7.56
C ARG A 148 17.12 4.71 -7.32
N HIS A 149 16.21 5.37 -8.04
CA HIS A 149 14.78 5.19 -7.86
C HIS A 149 14.14 4.81 -9.18
N LEU A 150 13.60 3.61 -9.26
CA LEU A 150 12.89 3.08 -10.43
C LEU A 150 11.46 2.75 -10.06
N ALA A 151 10.48 3.37 -10.74
CA ALA A 151 9.08 3.03 -10.63
C ALA A 151 8.48 2.81 -12.03
N LEU A 152 8.02 1.60 -12.30
CA LEU A 152 7.32 1.22 -13.52
C LEU A 152 5.90 0.81 -13.14
N ILE A 153 4.89 1.54 -13.66
CA ILE A 153 3.48 1.35 -13.33
C ILE A 153 2.75 1.04 -14.62
N GLN A 154 2.25 -0.18 -14.75
CA GLN A 154 1.55 -0.71 -15.94
C GLN A 154 2.34 -0.55 -17.25
N VAL A 155 3.66 -0.46 -17.16
CA VAL A 155 4.55 -0.30 -18.33
C VAL A 155 4.93 -1.67 -18.88
N GLY A 156 4.02 -2.28 -19.60
CA GLY A 156 4.25 -3.41 -20.47
C GLY A 156 4.85 -4.67 -19.84
N ASP A 157 5.27 -5.56 -20.72
CA ASP A 157 5.84 -6.85 -20.37
C ASP A 157 7.21 -6.67 -19.68
N VAL A 158 7.20 -6.62 -18.33
CA VAL A 158 8.43 -6.62 -17.52
C VAL A 158 9.16 -7.97 -17.65
N SER A 159 8.47 -8.99 -18.22
CA SER A 159 8.87 -10.37 -18.28
C SER A 159 9.80 -10.71 -19.42
N ALA A 160 9.89 -9.86 -20.43
CA ALA A 160 10.82 -10.17 -21.50
C ALA A 160 12.18 -10.45 -20.85
N PRO A 161 12.82 -11.61 -21.10
CA PRO A 161 14.14 -11.93 -20.57
C PRO A 161 15.22 -10.93 -21.00
N GLY A 162 14.80 -9.79 -21.47
CA GLY A 162 15.52 -8.65 -21.96
C GLY A 162 15.11 -7.32 -21.37
N VAL A 163 14.53 -7.19 -20.15
CA VAL A 163 14.54 -5.85 -19.54
C VAL A 163 15.99 -5.55 -19.17
N PRO A 164 16.78 -5.01 -20.13
CA PRO A 164 18.22 -4.79 -19.96
C PRO A 164 18.44 -3.83 -18.78
N LEU A 165 17.41 -3.02 -18.51
CA LEU A 165 17.41 -2.04 -17.41
C LEU A 165 17.69 -2.70 -16.06
N LEU A 166 16.93 -3.71 -15.64
CA LEU A 166 17.16 -4.40 -14.36
C LEU A 166 18.48 -5.18 -14.35
N ALA A 167 19.00 -5.53 -15.54
CA ALA A 167 20.27 -6.23 -15.64
C ALA A 167 21.50 -5.31 -15.43
N SER A 168 21.38 -4.02 -15.78
CA SER A 168 22.49 -3.07 -15.78
C SER A 168 22.56 -2.22 -14.50
N ILE A 169 21.50 -2.20 -13.66
CA ILE A 169 21.41 -1.30 -12.52
C ILE A 169 21.69 -2.07 -11.22
N THR A 170 22.72 -1.66 -10.50
CA THR A 170 23.11 -2.25 -9.21
C THR A 170 22.96 -1.29 -8.04
N GLY A 171 22.74 0.00 -8.31
CA GLY A 171 22.71 1.08 -7.32
C GLY A 171 21.31 1.48 -6.84
N LEU A 172 20.26 0.67 -7.11
CA LEU A 172 18.90 1.00 -6.72
C LEU A 172 18.73 1.05 -5.20
N VAL A 173 18.04 2.10 -4.77
CA VAL A 173 17.52 2.31 -3.41
C VAL A 173 16.03 1.99 -3.37
N THR A 174 15.31 2.32 -4.43
CA THR A 174 13.87 2.04 -4.54
C THR A 174 13.57 1.31 -5.85
N LEU A 175 12.88 0.18 -5.75
CA LEU A 175 12.34 -0.56 -6.89
C LEU A 175 10.83 -0.74 -6.71
N SER A 176 10.04 -0.13 -7.60
CA SER A 176 8.58 -0.25 -7.62
C SER A 176 8.13 -0.76 -8.99
N LEU A 177 7.59 -1.96 -9.03
CA LEU A 177 7.01 -2.59 -10.22
C LEU A 177 5.53 -2.84 -9.94
N ARG A 178 4.65 -2.07 -10.60
CA ARG A 178 3.20 -2.12 -10.36
C ARG A 178 2.45 -2.44 -11.65
N GLY A 179 1.34 -3.17 -11.53
CA GLY A 179 0.55 -3.60 -12.68
C GLY A 179 1.28 -4.66 -13.51
N ILE A 180 1.93 -5.61 -12.84
CA ILE A 180 2.57 -6.76 -13.49
C ILE A 180 1.45 -7.72 -13.92
N SER A 181 1.31 -7.97 -15.21
CA SER A 181 0.17 -8.72 -15.75
C SER A 181 0.13 -10.17 -15.27
N SER A 182 1.28 -10.81 -15.08
CA SER A 182 1.34 -12.21 -14.66
C SER A 182 2.57 -12.55 -13.82
N PRO A 183 2.45 -13.50 -12.87
CA PRO A 183 3.61 -14.09 -12.21
C PRO A 183 4.62 -14.77 -13.16
N THR A 184 4.18 -15.19 -14.34
CA THR A 184 5.07 -15.75 -15.40
C THR A 184 5.91 -14.67 -16.04
N ASP A 185 5.45 -13.44 -16.02
CA ASP A 185 6.12 -12.30 -16.61
C ASP A 185 7.29 -11.80 -15.75
N LEU A 186 7.26 -12.08 -14.47
CA LEU A 186 8.37 -11.81 -13.54
C LEU A 186 8.66 -13.08 -12.72
N PRO A 187 9.35 -14.09 -13.29
CA PRO A 187 9.69 -15.31 -12.55
C PRO A 187 10.51 -15.02 -11.29
N VAL A 188 10.21 -15.72 -10.19
CA VAL A 188 10.88 -15.51 -8.89
C VAL A 188 12.41 -15.64 -9.00
N ASN A 189 12.90 -16.65 -9.72
CA ASN A 189 14.33 -16.87 -9.92
C ASN A 189 15.02 -15.71 -10.63
N TYR A 190 14.37 -15.15 -11.66
CA TYR A 190 14.86 -13.97 -12.35
C TYR A 190 14.91 -12.78 -11.40
N LEU A 191 13.80 -12.47 -10.70
CA LEU A 191 13.74 -11.36 -9.76
C LEU A 191 14.81 -11.50 -8.67
N VAL A 192 14.93 -12.66 -8.01
CA VAL A 192 15.93 -12.91 -6.97
C VAL A 192 17.35 -12.71 -7.49
N SER A 193 17.65 -13.19 -8.73
CA SER A 193 18.96 -12.97 -9.34
C SER A 193 19.26 -11.47 -9.55
N ARG A 194 18.25 -10.65 -9.80
CA ARG A 194 18.42 -9.18 -9.93
C ARG A 194 18.54 -8.51 -8.57
N LEU A 195 17.67 -8.87 -7.63
CA LEU A 195 17.73 -8.35 -6.25
C LEU A 195 19.08 -8.62 -5.58
N SER A 196 19.72 -9.75 -5.87
CA SER A 196 21.04 -10.05 -5.31
C SER A 196 22.14 -9.08 -5.78
N LEU A 197 21.91 -8.36 -6.88
CA LEU A 197 22.80 -7.31 -7.39
C LEU A 197 22.47 -5.92 -6.86
N MET A 198 21.45 -5.77 -5.99
CA MET A 198 20.93 -4.48 -5.47
C MET A 198 21.10 -4.38 -3.95
N PRO A 199 22.34 -4.37 -3.40
CA PRO A 199 22.57 -4.40 -1.95
C PRO A 199 22.14 -3.12 -1.22
N LEU A 200 21.87 -2.04 -1.96
CA LEU A 200 21.45 -0.75 -1.42
C LEU A 200 19.92 -0.58 -1.38
N LEU A 201 19.15 -1.61 -1.76
CA LEU A 201 17.70 -1.53 -1.86
C LEU A 201 17.07 -1.35 -0.47
N GLU A 202 16.34 -0.25 -0.30
CA GLU A 202 15.62 0.13 0.91
C GLU A 202 14.11 -0.09 0.77
N LEU A 203 13.54 0.11 -0.44
CA LEU A 203 12.14 -0.10 -0.72
C LEU A 203 11.96 -1.05 -1.92
N LEU A 204 11.18 -2.10 -1.71
CA LEU A 204 10.72 -3.03 -2.75
C LEU A 204 9.20 -3.02 -2.81
N CYS A 205 8.63 -2.64 -3.96
CA CYS A 205 7.20 -2.68 -4.21
C CYS A 205 6.92 -3.53 -5.45
N LEU A 206 6.11 -4.58 -5.27
CA LEU A 206 5.69 -5.51 -6.32
C LEU A 206 4.19 -5.64 -6.30
N GLU A 207 3.50 -5.11 -7.30
CA GLU A 207 2.05 -5.17 -7.44
C GLU A 207 1.69 -5.84 -8.77
N PHE A 208 1.01 -6.97 -8.69
CA PHE A 208 0.46 -7.67 -9.84
C PHE A 208 -0.94 -7.14 -10.17
N ASP A 209 -1.41 -7.33 -11.40
CA ASP A 209 -2.77 -7.00 -11.76
C ASP A 209 -3.76 -7.98 -11.15
N SER A 210 -4.87 -7.43 -10.62
CA SER A 210 -5.95 -8.21 -10.01
C SER A 210 -6.94 -8.78 -11.02
N GLU A 211 -6.80 -8.45 -12.32
CA GLU A 211 -7.72 -8.95 -13.32
C GLU A 211 -7.78 -10.48 -13.27
N PRO A 212 -9.00 -11.06 -13.33
CA PRO A 212 -9.15 -12.49 -13.33
C PRO A 212 -8.38 -13.01 -14.53
N PHE A 213 -7.21 -13.56 -14.26
CA PHE A 213 -6.50 -14.36 -15.21
C PHE A 213 -7.50 -15.37 -15.74
N VAL A 214 -8.06 -15.10 -16.90
CA VAL A 214 -8.63 -16.17 -17.71
C VAL A 214 -7.45 -17.11 -17.89
N PHE A 215 -7.41 -18.14 -17.04
CA PHE A 215 -6.44 -19.19 -17.14
C PHE A 215 -6.46 -19.66 -18.60
N ARG A 216 -5.66 -19.04 -19.45
CA ARG A 216 -5.23 -19.68 -20.66
C ARG A 216 -4.52 -20.89 -20.12
N SER A 217 -5.22 -22.01 -20.22
CA SER A 217 -4.81 -23.32 -19.77
C SER A 217 -3.51 -23.73 -20.44
N SER A 218 -2.42 -23.13 -20.02
CA SER A 218 -1.10 -23.69 -20.17
C SER A 218 -0.95 -24.72 -19.06
N SER A 219 -0.90 -25.98 -19.47
CA SER A 219 -0.83 -27.21 -18.70
C SER A 219 -0.25 -27.07 -17.28
N PRO A 220 -0.90 -27.63 -16.25
CA PRO A 220 -0.42 -27.59 -14.86
C PRO A 220 0.87 -28.41 -14.61
N GLY A 221 1.60 -28.75 -15.69
CA GLY A 221 2.66 -29.76 -15.64
C GLY A 221 4.02 -29.32 -15.13
N ASN A 222 4.37 -28.01 -15.15
CA ASN A 222 5.78 -27.62 -14.94
C ASN A 222 6.10 -26.79 -13.69
N VAL A 223 5.09 -26.35 -12.93
CA VAL A 223 5.35 -25.48 -11.76
C VAL A 223 6.05 -26.19 -10.60
N LYS A 224 6.01 -27.54 -10.55
CA LYS A 224 6.66 -28.30 -9.48
C LYS A 224 8.18 -28.37 -9.58
N ASN A 225 8.74 -28.26 -10.77
CA ASN A 225 10.20 -28.38 -10.96
C ASN A 225 10.95 -27.09 -10.70
N ASP A 226 10.29 -25.92 -10.79
CA ASP A 226 10.97 -24.64 -10.62
C ASP A 226 11.29 -24.33 -9.15
N LEU A 227 10.47 -24.80 -8.21
CA LEU A 227 10.73 -24.57 -6.76
C LEU A 227 11.98 -25.31 -6.24
N ALA A 228 12.31 -26.46 -6.80
CA ALA A 228 13.51 -27.21 -6.38
C ALA A 228 14.81 -26.59 -6.88
N ALA A 229 14.78 -25.92 -8.03
CA ALA A 229 15.90 -25.18 -8.60
C ALA A 229 16.16 -23.82 -7.89
N LEU A 230 15.14 -23.28 -7.21
CA LEU A 230 15.21 -21.99 -6.52
C LEU A 230 16.07 -22.00 -5.24
N GLN A 231 16.40 -23.16 -4.69
CA GLN A 231 17.09 -23.26 -3.40
C GLN A 231 18.58 -22.86 -3.42
N THR A 232 19.13 -22.48 -4.57
CA THR A 232 20.58 -22.22 -4.70
C THR A 232 20.99 -20.76 -4.61
N GLN A 233 20.07 -19.80 -4.79
CA GLN A 233 20.40 -18.37 -4.78
C GLN A 233 19.59 -17.62 -3.75
N MET A 234 20.26 -17.03 -2.75
CA MET A 234 19.68 -16.18 -1.72
C MET A 234 20.10 -14.73 -1.96
N ALA A 235 19.14 -13.81 -2.05
CA ALA A 235 19.41 -12.38 -2.09
C ALA A 235 19.45 -11.81 -0.67
N GLN A 236 20.59 -11.20 -0.31
CA GLN A 236 20.77 -10.52 0.97
C GLN A 236 20.42 -9.03 0.79
N LEU A 237 19.27 -8.62 1.28
CA LEU A 237 18.76 -7.25 1.20
C LEU A 237 18.96 -6.58 2.57
N SER A 238 20.21 -6.32 2.92
CA SER A 238 20.60 -5.85 4.25
C SER A 238 20.12 -4.44 4.60
N LYS A 239 19.63 -3.70 3.62
CA LYS A 239 19.07 -2.34 3.79
C LYS A 239 17.59 -2.26 3.52
N LEU A 240 16.94 -3.37 3.15
CA LEU A 240 15.50 -3.36 2.86
C LEU A 240 14.72 -3.05 4.12
N ASP A 241 14.15 -1.85 4.15
CA ASP A 241 13.35 -1.29 5.23
C ASP A 241 11.85 -1.45 4.99
N GLU A 242 11.41 -1.31 3.73
CA GLU A 242 10.02 -1.38 3.33
C GLU A 242 9.79 -2.40 2.21
N PHE A 243 8.84 -3.33 2.43
CA PHE A 243 8.42 -4.30 1.42
C PHE A 243 6.90 -4.26 1.23
N ILE A 244 6.48 -3.90 0.02
CA ILE A 244 5.07 -3.87 -0.41
C ILE A 244 4.88 -4.97 -1.45
N PHE A 245 3.87 -5.82 -1.22
CA PHE A 245 3.51 -6.88 -2.15
C PHE A 245 2.00 -6.96 -2.35
N GLU A 246 1.57 -6.99 -3.61
CA GLU A 246 0.19 -7.27 -3.99
C GLU A 246 0.16 -8.37 -5.04
N GLY A 247 -0.52 -9.51 -4.76
CA GLY A 247 -0.51 -10.63 -5.69
C GLY A 247 -0.96 -11.97 -5.10
N HIS A 248 -0.38 -13.05 -5.64
CA HIS A 248 -0.70 -14.42 -5.25
C HIS A 248 0.18 -14.94 -4.11
N CYS A 249 -0.43 -15.59 -3.10
CA CYS A 249 0.29 -16.18 -1.95
C CYS A 249 1.45 -17.10 -2.37
N ARG A 250 1.28 -17.90 -3.42
CA ARG A 250 2.34 -18.83 -3.89
C ARG A 250 3.57 -18.10 -4.41
N TYR A 251 3.36 -16.99 -5.11
CA TYR A 251 4.48 -16.19 -5.59
C TYR A 251 5.26 -15.59 -4.41
N LEU A 252 4.54 -15.01 -3.45
CA LEU A 252 5.15 -14.46 -2.23
C LEU A 252 5.97 -15.55 -1.48
N GLU A 253 5.39 -16.72 -1.24
CA GLU A 253 6.09 -17.85 -0.59
C GLU A 253 7.38 -18.23 -1.31
N GLY A 254 7.36 -18.29 -2.65
CA GLY A 254 8.55 -18.50 -3.45
C GLY A 254 9.58 -17.39 -3.27
N LEU A 255 9.15 -16.14 -3.31
CA LEU A 255 10.03 -14.97 -3.20
C LEU A 255 10.68 -14.88 -1.80
N VAL A 256 9.89 -14.94 -0.72
CA VAL A 256 10.41 -14.82 0.65
C VAL A 256 11.29 -16.01 1.06
N SER A 257 11.17 -17.15 0.37
CA SER A 257 12.08 -18.28 0.57
C SER A 257 13.50 -18.02 0.06
N CYS A 258 13.68 -17.01 -0.81
CA CYS A 258 14.93 -16.69 -1.50
C CYS A 258 15.50 -15.32 -1.13
N ILE A 259 14.84 -14.56 -0.25
CA ILE A 259 15.33 -13.24 0.21
C ILE A 259 15.50 -13.21 1.73
N ARG A 260 16.43 -12.37 2.18
CA ARG A 260 16.62 -12.04 3.60
C ARG A 260 16.66 -10.53 3.77
N ALA A 261 15.83 -9.99 4.68
CA ALA A 261 15.69 -8.58 4.98
C ALA A 261 15.67 -8.36 6.50
N PRO A 262 16.84 -8.39 7.17
CA PRO A 262 16.93 -8.37 8.64
C PRO A 262 16.47 -7.03 9.26
N VAL A 263 16.56 -5.94 8.53
CA VAL A 263 16.21 -4.57 9.01
C VAL A 263 14.81 -4.11 8.56
N LEU A 264 13.99 -5.04 8.11
CA LEU A 264 12.65 -4.72 7.60
C LEU A 264 11.77 -4.15 8.72
N THR A 265 11.33 -2.90 8.56
CA THR A 265 10.45 -2.19 9.53
C THR A 265 9.02 -2.06 9.01
N CYS A 266 8.81 -2.10 7.69
CA CYS A 266 7.49 -1.97 7.09
C CYS A 266 7.21 -3.12 6.10
N LEU A 267 6.06 -3.81 6.31
CA LEU A 267 5.61 -4.89 5.43
C LEU A 267 4.12 -4.77 5.14
N THR A 268 3.78 -4.54 3.86
CA THR A 268 2.40 -4.50 3.40
C THR A 268 2.16 -5.62 2.40
N LEU A 269 1.19 -6.51 2.70
CA LEU A 269 0.82 -7.65 1.89
C LEU A 269 -0.66 -7.57 1.50
N SER A 270 -0.96 -7.58 0.21
CA SER A 270 -2.31 -7.66 -0.34
C SER A 270 -2.44 -8.89 -1.22
N PHE A 271 -3.40 -9.76 -0.94
CA PHE A 271 -3.62 -10.95 -1.75
C PHE A 271 -4.89 -10.83 -2.59
N PHE A 272 -4.86 -11.29 -3.84
CA PHE A 272 -6.04 -11.30 -4.72
C PHE A 272 -7.04 -12.39 -4.38
N THR A 273 -6.57 -13.44 -3.73
CA THR A 273 -7.39 -14.57 -3.33
C THR A 273 -7.15 -14.89 -1.87
N ARG A 274 -8.16 -15.52 -1.24
CA ARG A 274 -7.99 -16.02 0.13
C ARG A 274 -6.78 -16.95 0.21
N PRO A 275 -5.97 -16.84 1.25
CA PRO A 275 -4.87 -17.78 1.50
C PRO A 275 -5.41 -19.20 1.66
N SER A 276 -5.17 -20.04 0.66
CA SER A 276 -5.62 -21.44 0.65
C SER A 276 -4.56 -22.43 1.08
N ILE A 277 -3.33 -21.96 1.20
CA ILE A 277 -2.14 -22.75 1.55
C ILE A 277 -1.53 -22.24 2.86
N PRO A 278 -0.84 -23.11 3.62
CA PRO A 278 0.03 -22.67 4.70
C PRO A 278 1.09 -21.68 4.17
N LEU A 279 1.53 -20.76 5.02
CA LEU A 279 2.53 -19.75 4.67
C LEU A 279 3.85 -19.97 5.50
N PRO A 280 4.50 -21.15 5.40
CA PRO A 280 5.64 -21.48 6.25
C PRO A 280 6.86 -20.62 5.95
N ARG A 281 7.08 -20.26 4.68
CA ARG A 281 8.24 -19.44 4.28
C ARG A 281 8.08 -17.99 4.70
N LEU A 282 6.86 -17.47 4.62
CA LEU A 282 6.53 -16.15 5.19
C LEU A 282 6.76 -16.16 6.71
N SER A 283 6.35 -17.21 7.42
CA SER A 283 6.61 -17.35 8.85
C SER A 283 8.11 -17.34 9.18
N GLU A 284 8.93 -18.10 8.44
CA GLU A 284 10.40 -18.11 8.57
C GLU A 284 11.00 -16.73 8.31
N PHE A 285 10.55 -16.06 7.23
CA PHE A 285 10.98 -14.71 6.85
C PHE A 285 10.69 -13.68 7.96
N LEU A 286 9.45 -13.70 8.50
CA LEU A 286 9.03 -12.79 9.57
C LEU A 286 9.74 -13.09 10.91
N THR A 287 10.11 -14.34 11.16
CA THR A 287 10.88 -14.69 12.37
C THR A 287 12.27 -14.02 12.35
N ALA A 288 12.83 -13.82 11.16
CA ALA A 288 14.13 -13.19 10.98
C ALA A 288 14.06 -11.64 11.00
N ALA A 289 12.86 -11.05 10.85
CA ALA A 289 12.62 -9.60 10.87
C ALA A 289 12.18 -9.15 12.26
N GLU A 290 13.13 -8.98 13.18
CA GLU A 290 12.85 -8.67 14.60
C GLU A 290 12.15 -7.33 14.81
N GLU A 291 12.40 -6.35 13.95
CA GLU A 291 11.84 -4.99 14.02
C GLU A 291 10.32 -4.96 13.76
N LEU A 292 9.73 -6.01 13.15
CA LEU A 292 8.29 -6.11 12.91
C LEU A 292 7.47 -6.58 14.13
N ARG A 293 8.07 -6.67 15.32
CA ARG A 293 7.38 -7.09 16.54
C ARG A 293 6.77 -5.91 17.27
N TYR A 294 5.47 -5.75 17.15
CA TYR A 294 4.73 -4.65 17.77
C TYR A 294 3.73 -5.15 18.82
N PRO A 295 3.42 -4.32 19.84
CA PRO A 295 2.58 -4.72 20.96
C PRO A 295 1.08 -4.68 20.69
N ALA A 296 0.62 -4.15 19.55
CA ALA A 296 -0.80 -4.06 19.25
C ALA A 296 -1.13 -4.68 17.89
N CYS A 297 -2.28 -5.36 17.80
CA CYS A 297 -2.79 -5.98 16.58
C CYS A 297 -4.29 -5.67 16.43
N SER A 298 -4.72 -5.36 15.22
CA SER A 298 -6.12 -5.19 14.85
C SER A 298 -6.52 -6.14 13.73
N PHE A 299 -7.69 -6.75 13.86
CA PHE A 299 -8.38 -7.47 12.80
C PHE A 299 -9.63 -6.69 12.42
N THR A 300 -9.69 -6.25 11.18
CA THR A 300 -10.89 -5.64 10.60
C THR A 300 -11.51 -6.62 9.62
N PHE A 301 -12.74 -7.02 9.89
CA PHE A 301 -13.55 -7.88 9.05
C PHE A 301 -14.57 -7.02 8.30
N SER A 302 -14.63 -7.10 6.98
CA SER A 302 -15.53 -6.28 6.17
C SER A 302 -16.77 -7.06 5.75
N GLY A 303 -17.93 -6.40 5.79
CA GLY A 303 -19.19 -6.98 5.32
C GLY A 303 -19.22 -7.23 3.81
N PRO A 304 -20.14 -8.09 3.32
CA PRO A 304 -20.22 -8.44 1.89
C PRO A 304 -20.70 -7.30 1.00
N THR A 305 -21.21 -6.23 1.57
CA THR A 305 -21.68 -5.01 0.87
C THR A 305 -20.62 -3.97 0.67
N GLU A 306 -19.46 -4.14 1.27
CA GLU A 306 -18.33 -3.25 1.04
C GLU A 306 -17.78 -3.41 -0.38
N GLU A 307 -17.14 -2.38 -0.91
CA GLU A 307 -16.50 -2.43 -2.24
C GLU A 307 -15.46 -3.53 -2.31
N ASN A 308 -14.70 -3.72 -1.23
CA ASN A 308 -13.65 -4.72 -1.12
C ASN A 308 -13.83 -5.59 0.14
N PRO A 309 -14.81 -6.53 0.14
CA PRO A 309 -15.07 -7.36 1.30
C PRO A 309 -13.88 -8.27 1.60
N GLY A 310 -13.39 -8.23 2.83
CA GLY A 310 -12.20 -9.01 3.19
C GLY A 310 -11.79 -8.89 4.63
N VAL A 311 -10.58 -9.36 4.90
CA VAL A 311 -9.91 -9.21 6.19
C VAL A 311 -8.69 -8.33 6.04
N SER A 312 -8.54 -7.39 6.95
CA SER A 312 -7.31 -6.63 7.16
C SER A 312 -6.74 -6.98 8.53
N ILE A 313 -5.49 -7.36 8.57
CA ILE A 313 -4.72 -7.59 9.79
C ILE A 313 -3.65 -6.50 9.84
N VAL A 314 -3.65 -5.74 10.92
CA VAL A 314 -2.73 -4.63 11.13
C VAL A 314 -2.00 -4.86 12.44
N VAL A 315 -0.67 -4.72 12.43
CA VAL A 315 0.15 -4.79 13.64
C VAL A 315 0.95 -3.49 13.75
N ALA A 316 0.87 -2.82 14.89
CA ALA A 316 1.40 -1.48 15.07
C ALA A 316 1.83 -1.20 16.52
N GLY A 317 2.39 -0.01 16.75
CA GLY A 317 2.67 0.53 18.08
C GLY A 317 1.40 0.82 18.90
N LEU A 318 1.57 1.24 20.15
CA LEU A 318 0.45 1.44 21.07
C LEU A 318 -0.31 2.75 20.87
N GLU A 319 0.28 3.74 20.22
CA GLU A 319 -0.21 5.12 20.35
C GLU A 319 -1.17 5.57 19.25
N GLU A 320 -1.10 5.03 18.02
CA GLU A 320 -2.05 5.41 16.96
C GLU A 320 -2.33 4.25 16.01
N PHE A 321 -3.56 3.75 16.01
CA PHE A 321 -4.05 2.87 14.97
C PHE A 321 -4.53 3.71 13.77
N SER A 322 -3.60 4.33 13.02
CA SER A 322 -3.90 4.67 11.63
C SER A 322 -3.66 3.43 10.79
N PRO A 323 -4.70 2.83 10.19
CA PRO A 323 -4.51 1.66 9.33
C PRO A 323 -3.58 1.95 8.16
N GLU A 324 -3.43 3.21 7.75
CA GLU A 324 -2.66 3.61 6.57
C GLU A 324 -1.15 3.64 6.83
N ASP A 325 -0.74 4.03 8.05
CA ASP A 325 0.66 4.19 8.42
C ASP A 325 1.22 3.00 9.22
N ALA A 326 0.44 1.91 9.32
CA ALA A 326 0.85 0.76 10.10
C ALA A 326 2.04 0.04 9.48
N PRO A 327 3.07 -0.27 10.27
CA PRO A 327 4.30 -0.89 9.80
C PRO A 327 4.10 -2.33 9.31
N PHE A 328 3.06 -3.01 9.77
CA PHE A 328 2.71 -4.34 9.25
C PHE A 328 1.23 -4.41 8.90
N ARG A 329 0.95 -4.80 7.66
CA ARG A 329 -0.41 -4.99 7.17
C ARG A 329 -0.52 -6.21 6.26
N ILE A 330 -1.56 -7.01 6.48
CA ILE A 330 -2.00 -8.05 5.54
C ILE A 330 -3.48 -7.82 5.20
N ARG A 331 -3.81 -7.87 3.90
CA ARG A 331 -5.16 -7.82 3.38
C ARG A 331 -5.43 -8.99 2.45
N PHE A 332 -6.62 -9.59 2.55
CA PHE A 332 -7.08 -10.59 1.60
C PHE A 332 -8.60 -10.54 1.41
N PRO A 333 -9.11 -10.73 0.18
CA PRO A 333 -10.53 -10.67 -0.12
C PRO A 333 -11.25 -11.93 0.41
N CYS A 334 -12.40 -11.70 1.03
CA CYS A 334 -13.29 -12.78 1.45
C CYS A 334 -14.69 -12.23 1.75
N ARG A 335 -15.73 -12.72 1.09
CA ARG A 335 -17.08 -12.16 1.21
C ARG A 335 -17.82 -12.57 2.47
N ARG A 336 -17.58 -13.77 2.99
CA ARG A 336 -18.34 -14.36 4.09
C ARG A 336 -17.54 -14.32 5.39
N ILE A 337 -18.14 -13.88 6.47
CA ILE A 337 -17.48 -13.71 7.78
C ILE A 337 -16.92 -15.03 8.36
N ASP A 338 -17.62 -16.16 8.18
CA ASP A 338 -17.13 -17.47 8.61
C ASP A 338 -15.83 -17.85 7.89
N THR A 339 -15.79 -17.61 6.59
CA THR A 339 -14.59 -17.83 5.78
C THR A 339 -13.49 -16.81 6.11
N GLN A 340 -13.85 -15.55 6.42
CA GLN A 340 -12.92 -14.53 6.86
C GLN A 340 -12.19 -14.96 8.14
N VAL A 341 -12.94 -15.40 9.16
CA VAL A 341 -12.36 -15.87 10.43
C VAL A 341 -11.47 -17.10 10.21
N ALA A 342 -11.91 -18.07 9.42
CA ALA A 342 -11.11 -19.27 9.13
C ALA A 342 -9.81 -18.93 8.35
N CYS A 343 -9.85 -17.98 7.40
CA CYS A 343 -8.65 -17.51 6.71
C CYS A 343 -7.74 -16.72 7.65
N ALA A 344 -8.31 -15.84 8.47
CA ALA A 344 -7.56 -15.08 9.47
C ALA A 344 -6.85 -16.02 10.47
N ALA A 345 -7.50 -17.09 10.92
CA ALA A 345 -6.91 -18.10 11.79
C ALA A 345 -5.67 -18.77 11.17
N ARG A 346 -5.77 -19.16 9.89
CA ARG A 346 -4.61 -19.73 9.16
C ARG A 346 -3.46 -18.74 9.04
N VAL A 347 -3.76 -17.51 8.70
CA VAL A 347 -2.74 -16.44 8.60
C VAL A 347 -2.15 -16.17 9.99
N SER A 348 -2.95 -16.08 11.05
CA SER A 348 -2.49 -15.89 12.42
C SER A 348 -1.55 -17.01 12.88
N THR A 349 -1.83 -18.25 12.47
CA THR A 349 -0.93 -19.39 12.75
C THR A 349 0.42 -19.22 12.07
N ALA A 350 0.46 -18.75 10.82
CA ALA A 350 1.72 -18.44 10.13
C ALA A 350 2.47 -17.26 10.76
N LEU A 351 1.73 -16.27 11.31
CA LEU A 351 2.28 -15.10 11.98
C LEU A 351 2.55 -15.32 13.48
N ALA A 352 2.34 -16.52 14.02
CA ALA A 352 2.42 -16.78 15.45
C ALA A 352 3.70 -16.27 16.13
N PRO A 353 4.91 -16.37 15.53
CA PRO A 353 6.13 -15.84 16.13
C PRO A 353 6.06 -14.33 16.40
N MET A 354 5.42 -13.58 15.50
CA MET A 354 5.24 -12.13 15.62
C MET A 354 4.06 -11.79 16.54
N LEU A 355 2.94 -12.48 16.40
CA LEU A 355 1.72 -12.23 17.17
C LEU A 355 1.84 -12.60 18.66
N SER A 356 2.81 -13.45 18.99
CA SER A 356 3.10 -13.79 20.39
C SER A 356 3.59 -12.61 21.24
N SER A 357 4.09 -11.53 20.62
CA SER A 357 4.52 -10.29 21.31
C SER A 357 3.35 -9.33 21.57
N VAL A 358 2.18 -9.57 20.98
CA VAL A 358 1.03 -8.66 21.04
C VAL A 358 0.42 -8.65 22.45
N GLU A 359 0.29 -7.45 23.01
CA GLU A 359 -0.33 -7.20 24.33
C GLU A 359 -1.75 -6.63 24.21
N ARG A 360 -2.06 -5.96 23.08
CA ARG A 360 -3.38 -5.40 22.80
C ARG A 360 -3.94 -5.98 21.50
N LEU A 361 -5.11 -6.58 21.58
CA LEU A 361 -5.85 -7.10 20.42
C LEU A 361 -7.13 -6.31 20.22
N HIS A 362 -7.36 -5.84 19.01
CA HIS A 362 -8.59 -5.18 18.58
C HIS A 362 -9.29 -6.05 17.53
N LEU A 363 -10.60 -6.30 17.72
CA LEU A 363 -11.43 -7.00 16.75
C LEU A 363 -12.59 -6.10 16.32
N GLU A 364 -12.64 -5.80 15.03
CA GLU A 364 -13.57 -4.88 14.42
C GLU A 364 -14.35 -5.54 13.29
N TYR A 365 -15.61 -5.20 13.14
CA TYR A 365 -16.43 -5.64 12.02
C TYR A 365 -17.09 -4.43 11.36
N TYR A 366 -16.67 -4.13 10.16
CA TYR A 366 -17.18 -3.03 9.37
C TYR A 366 -18.23 -3.50 8.37
N ALA A 367 -19.47 -2.99 8.49
CA ALA A 367 -20.53 -3.22 7.53
C ALA A 367 -21.41 -1.98 7.43
N THR A 368 -21.47 -1.39 6.26
CA THR A 368 -22.27 -0.18 5.96
C THR A 368 -23.77 -0.44 6.00
N ARG A 369 -24.22 -1.69 5.89
CA ARG A 369 -25.64 -2.05 5.95
C ARG A 369 -25.86 -3.33 6.78
N TRP A 370 -26.79 -3.24 7.71
CA TRP A 370 -27.28 -4.40 8.44
C TRP A 370 -28.08 -5.30 7.47
N HIS A 371 -27.50 -6.40 7.05
CA HIS A 371 -28.28 -7.40 6.33
C HIS A 371 -29.36 -7.98 7.28
N LYS A 372 -30.63 -8.00 6.81
CA LYS A 372 -31.77 -8.55 7.54
C LYS A 372 -31.65 -10.06 7.82
N GLY A 373 -30.67 -10.74 7.22
CA GLY A 373 -30.35 -12.15 7.49
C GLY A 373 -29.26 -12.27 8.54
N LEU A 374 -29.51 -13.00 9.61
CA LEU A 374 -28.46 -13.39 10.55
C LEU A 374 -27.39 -14.17 9.78
N PRO A 375 -26.12 -13.72 9.79
CA PRO A 375 -25.07 -14.53 9.22
C PRO A 375 -25.00 -15.88 9.95
N PRO A 376 -24.63 -16.97 9.26
CA PRO A 376 -24.52 -18.28 9.89
C PRO A 376 -23.57 -18.20 11.09
N PRO A 377 -23.81 -18.98 12.13
CA PRO A 377 -22.92 -19.04 13.28
C PRO A 377 -21.53 -19.47 12.83
N ILE A 378 -20.52 -18.78 13.31
CA ILE A 378 -19.12 -19.10 13.00
C ILE A 378 -18.71 -20.25 13.90
N PRO A 379 -18.08 -21.33 13.38
CA PRO A 379 -17.60 -22.44 14.19
C PRO A 379 -16.69 -21.97 15.33
N HIS A 380 -16.84 -22.52 16.52
CA HIS A 380 -16.02 -22.19 17.70
C HIS A 380 -14.53 -22.41 17.41
N GLU A 381 -14.22 -23.51 16.73
CA GLU A 381 -12.86 -23.90 16.40
C GLU A 381 -12.12 -22.81 15.62
N ALA A 382 -12.82 -22.15 14.69
CA ALA A 382 -12.20 -21.09 13.88
C ALA A 382 -11.78 -19.87 14.73
N TRP A 383 -12.59 -19.52 15.75
CA TRP A 383 -12.22 -18.47 16.70
C TRP A 383 -11.07 -18.89 17.62
N PHE A 384 -11.05 -20.15 18.05
CA PHE A 384 -9.99 -20.68 18.89
C PHE A 384 -8.65 -20.72 18.14
N GLU A 385 -8.67 -21.17 16.90
CA GLU A 385 -7.49 -21.14 16.05
C GLU A 385 -6.99 -19.68 15.81
N LEU A 386 -7.92 -18.75 15.60
CA LEU A 386 -7.59 -17.33 15.42
C LEU A 386 -6.91 -16.74 16.68
N LEU A 387 -7.45 -17.02 17.86
CA LEU A 387 -6.99 -16.43 19.12
C LEU A 387 -5.78 -17.14 19.74
N ARG A 388 -5.50 -18.37 19.34
CA ARG A 388 -4.44 -19.21 19.90
C ARG A 388 -3.03 -18.58 19.86
N PRO A 389 -2.59 -17.87 18.81
CA PRO A 389 -1.28 -17.24 18.76
C PRO A 389 -1.08 -16.10 19.78
N PHE A 390 -2.17 -15.55 20.32
CA PHE A 390 -2.15 -14.35 21.17
C PHE A 390 -1.94 -14.66 22.66
N SER A 391 -0.83 -15.32 22.99
CA SER A 391 -0.54 -15.77 24.36
C SER A 391 -0.26 -14.63 25.36
N ASN A 392 0.16 -13.45 24.87
CA ASN A 392 0.54 -12.30 25.70
C ASN A 392 -0.50 -11.19 25.75
N VAL A 393 -1.65 -11.34 25.11
CA VAL A 393 -2.69 -10.33 25.09
C VAL A 393 -3.25 -10.08 26.50
N GLN A 394 -3.08 -8.84 26.96
CA GLN A 394 -3.58 -8.32 28.23
C GLN A 394 -4.86 -7.50 28.06
N LYS A 395 -5.03 -6.88 26.89
CA LYS A 395 -6.18 -6.01 26.57
C LYS A 395 -6.84 -6.49 25.31
N LEU A 396 -8.15 -6.80 25.41
CA LEU A 396 -8.99 -7.11 24.25
C LEU A 396 -10.00 -5.99 24.06
N GLN A 397 -9.97 -5.37 22.89
CA GLN A 397 -10.93 -4.36 22.47
C GLN A 397 -11.85 -4.95 21.41
N LEU A 398 -13.16 -4.82 21.61
CA LEU A 398 -14.19 -5.36 20.73
C LEU A 398 -15.12 -4.26 20.28
N GLU A 399 -15.41 -4.25 19.00
CA GLU A 399 -16.52 -3.46 18.48
C GLU A 399 -17.86 -4.15 18.73
N THR A 400 -18.96 -3.37 18.73
CA THR A 400 -20.31 -3.85 19.08
C THR A 400 -20.73 -5.11 18.32
N ALA A 401 -20.53 -5.14 17.01
CA ALA A 401 -20.91 -6.29 16.18
C ALA A 401 -20.08 -7.55 16.47
N MET A 402 -18.83 -7.38 16.92
CA MET A 402 -17.92 -8.48 17.27
C MET A 402 -18.26 -9.10 18.62
N ILE A 403 -18.82 -8.36 19.57
CA ILE A 403 -19.22 -8.88 20.88
C ILE A 403 -20.16 -10.06 20.71
N ARG A 404 -21.19 -9.92 19.88
CA ARG A 404 -22.16 -10.98 19.63
C ARG A 404 -21.52 -12.21 18.97
N LYS A 405 -20.67 -12.00 17.96
CA LYS A 405 -20.03 -13.11 17.23
C LYS A 405 -19.06 -13.90 18.13
N LEU A 406 -18.32 -13.18 18.96
CA LEU A 406 -17.33 -13.76 19.86
C LEU A 406 -18.01 -14.41 21.10
N SER A 407 -19.14 -13.86 21.59
CA SER A 407 -19.85 -14.46 22.74
C SER A 407 -20.32 -15.89 22.46
N PHE A 408 -20.84 -16.15 21.27
CA PHE A 408 -21.22 -17.53 20.87
C PHE A 408 -20.00 -18.45 20.82
N ALA A 409 -18.83 -17.97 20.53
CA ALA A 409 -17.60 -18.74 20.50
C ALA A 409 -17.05 -19.03 21.92
N LEU A 410 -17.03 -18.01 22.78
CA LEU A 410 -16.45 -18.10 24.12
C LEU A 410 -17.42 -18.69 25.17
N CYS A 411 -18.73 -18.65 24.89
CA CYS A 411 -19.80 -19.13 25.80
C CYS A 411 -20.77 -20.02 25.03
N PRO A 412 -20.38 -21.24 24.62
CA PRO A 412 -21.29 -22.15 23.96
C PRO A 412 -22.46 -22.54 24.92
N GLU A 413 -23.73 -22.53 24.39
CA GLU A 413 -24.93 -22.82 25.19
C GLU A 413 -24.90 -24.24 25.75
N ASP A 414 -24.33 -25.21 25.03
CA ASP A 414 -24.31 -26.63 25.36
C ASP A 414 -22.92 -27.22 25.63
N GLY A 415 -21.88 -26.39 25.79
CA GLY A 415 -20.50 -26.86 25.89
C GLY A 415 -19.78 -26.43 27.18
N PRO A 416 -18.65 -27.07 27.48
CA PRO A 416 -17.81 -26.59 28.56
C PRO A 416 -17.34 -25.16 28.21
N PRO A 417 -17.10 -24.30 29.22
CA PRO A 417 -16.57 -22.96 29.01
C PRO A 417 -15.28 -23.04 28.22
N ALA A 418 -14.97 -21.95 27.48
CA ALA A 418 -13.83 -21.88 26.62
C ALA A 418 -12.58 -22.53 27.22
N PRO A 419 -11.85 -23.35 26.47
CA PRO A 419 -10.73 -24.12 27.00
C PRO A 419 -9.73 -23.20 27.71
N GLU A 420 -9.24 -23.69 28.86
CA GLU A 420 -8.16 -23.06 29.60
C GLU A 420 -7.01 -22.83 28.62
N GLY A 421 -6.73 -21.60 28.27
CA GLY A 421 -5.61 -21.27 27.36
C GLY A 421 -5.90 -20.23 26.30
N ILE A 422 -7.15 -19.82 26.08
CA ILE A 422 -7.45 -18.71 25.17
C ILE A 422 -7.18 -17.40 25.89
N LEU A 423 -6.28 -16.59 25.31
CA LEU A 423 -5.86 -15.30 25.86
C LEU A 423 -5.48 -15.41 27.36
N PRO A 424 -4.51 -16.25 27.75
CA PRO A 424 -4.25 -16.61 29.14
C PRO A 424 -3.93 -15.42 30.04
N LYS A 425 -3.36 -14.32 29.48
CA LYS A 425 -2.99 -13.11 30.20
C LYS A 425 -4.04 -12.00 30.11
N LEU A 426 -5.22 -12.27 29.55
CA LEU A 426 -6.28 -11.26 29.41
C LEU A 426 -6.73 -10.75 30.78
N SER A 427 -6.50 -9.48 31.06
CA SER A 427 -6.89 -8.79 32.31
C SER A 427 -7.88 -7.68 32.08
N LYS A 428 -8.03 -7.20 30.84
CA LYS A 428 -8.87 -6.04 30.53
C LYS A 428 -9.67 -6.26 29.25
N LEU A 429 -10.98 -6.05 29.34
CA LEU A 429 -11.91 -6.04 28.23
C LEU A 429 -12.43 -4.62 28.00
N ILE A 430 -12.20 -4.07 26.81
CA ILE A 430 -12.64 -2.72 26.39
C ILE A 430 -13.83 -2.91 25.46
N ARG A 431 -14.96 -2.25 25.77
CA ARG A 431 -16.21 -2.34 25.01
C ARG A 431 -16.68 -0.95 24.58
N PRO A 432 -17.38 -0.80 23.45
CA PRO A 432 -18.08 0.43 23.12
C PRO A 432 -19.18 0.74 24.14
N HIS A 433 -19.62 1.99 24.17
CA HIS A 433 -20.54 2.51 25.18
C HIS A 433 -22.00 1.98 25.06
N HIS A 434 -22.36 1.31 23.94
CA HIS A 434 -23.73 0.90 23.66
C HIS A 434 -24.21 -0.28 24.52
N ALA A 435 -25.39 -0.10 25.15
CA ALA A 435 -25.97 -1.03 26.09
C ALA A 435 -26.55 -2.35 25.49
N ARG A 436 -26.72 -2.41 24.16
CA ARG A 436 -27.44 -3.50 23.47
C ARG A 436 -26.87 -4.91 23.67
N PHE A 437 -25.62 -5.05 24.06
CA PHE A 437 -24.92 -6.34 24.22
C PHE A 437 -24.26 -6.46 25.59
N GLU A 438 -24.75 -5.69 26.59
CA GLU A 438 -24.33 -5.86 27.98
C GLU A 438 -24.72 -7.26 28.49
N GLY A 439 -23.76 -7.97 29.02
CA GLY A 439 -23.99 -9.29 29.60
C GLY A 439 -23.66 -10.49 28.71
N MET A 440 -23.54 -10.36 27.38
CA MET A 440 -23.27 -11.49 26.49
C MET A 440 -21.93 -12.20 26.75
N LEU A 441 -20.92 -11.48 27.26
CA LEU A 441 -19.63 -12.04 27.64
C LEU A 441 -19.48 -12.31 29.15
N ASP A 442 -20.57 -12.12 29.93
CA ASP A 442 -20.52 -12.31 31.38
C ASP A 442 -20.27 -13.77 31.79
N PRO A 443 -20.78 -14.80 31.07
CA PRO A 443 -20.44 -16.20 31.37
C PRO A 443 -18.94 -16.47 31.21
N PHE A 444 -18.30 -15.94 30.15
CA PHE A 444 -16.86 -16.07 29.95
C PHE A 444 -16.06 -15.37 31.05
N ILE A 445 -16.47 -14.15 31.44
CA ILE A 445 -15.80 -13.38 32.49
C ILE A 445 -15.96 -14.10 33.83
N ALA A 446 -17.15 -14.65 34.16
CA ALA A 446 -17.40 -15.41 35.37
C ALA A 446 -16.55 -16.69 35.42
N ALA A 447 -16.45 -17.42 34.30
CA ALA A 447 -15.61 -18.61 34.21
C ALA A 447 -14.12 -18.27 34.46
N ARG A 448 -13.64 -17.18 33.89
CA ARG A 448 -12.27 -16.70 34.12
C ARG A 448 -12.02 -16.25 35.56
N GLN A 449 -13.01 -15.62 36.18
CA GLN A 449 -12.94 -15.24 37.59
C GLN A 449 -12.90 -16.46 38.50
N ALA A 450 -13.71 -17.49 38.20
CA ALA A 450 -13.70 -18.76 38.92
C ALA A 450 -12.34 -19.50 38.77
N ALA A 451 -11.69 -19.38 37.62
CA ALA A 451 -10.34 -19.89 37.37
C ALA A 451 -9.20 -19.03 37.99
N GLY A 452 -9.52 -18.01 38.80
CA GLY A 452 -8.53 -17.12 39.42
C GLY A 452 -7.89 -16.11 38.48
N GLN A 453 -8.46 -15.83 37.32
CA GLN A 453 -7.99 -14.93 36.32
C GLN A 453 -9.02 -13.81 36.04
N PRO A 454 -9.22 -12.85 36.96
CA PRO A 454 -10.28 -11.85 36.85
C PRO A 454 -10.03 -10.87 35.69
N ILE A 455 -11.10 -10.55 34.96
CA ILE A 455 -11.07 -9.60 33.83
C ILE A 455 -11.82 -8.34 34.27
N SER A 456 -11.14 -7.19 34.18
CA SER A 456 -11.74 -5.88 34.39
C SER A 456 -12.45 -5.40 33.13
N LYS A 457 -13.69 -4.90 33.28
CA LYS A 457 -14.48 -4.30 32.20
C LYS A 457 -14.22 -2.80 32.14
N ARG A 458 -13.91 -2.27 30.98
CA ARG A 458 -13.80 -0.81 30.75
C ARG A 458 -14.66 -0.42 29.55
N ARG A 459 -15.36 0.70 29.68
CA ARG A 459 -16.06 1.32 28.53
C ARG A 459 -15.08 2.21 27.78
N CYS A 460 -15.13 2.18 26.44
CA CYS A 460 -14.40 3.14 25.63
C CYS A 460 -14.99 4.53 25.87
N PRO A 461 -14.19 5.59 26.06
CA PRO A 461 -14.74 6.95 26.08
C PRO A 461 -15.43 7.20 24.72
N PRO A 462 -16.53 7.99 24.71
CA PRO A 462 -17.17 8.37 23.46
C PRO A 462 -16.12 9.09 22.58
N THR A 463 -16.03 8.70 21.32
CA THR A 463 -15.22 9.43 20.34
C THR A 463 -15.84 10.84 20.19
N PRO A 464 -15.03 11.94 20.16
CA PRO A 464 -15.55 13.31 20.12
C PRO A 464 -16.44 13.63 18.92
N ASN A 465 -16.52 12.74 17.93
CA ASN A 465 -17.37 12.87 16.73
C ASN A 465 -18.63 11.97 16.74
N SER A 466 -18.93 11.26 17.83
CA SER A 466 -20.08 10.33 17.87
C SER A 466 -21.40 11.00 18.26
N ASP A 467 -21.41 12.32 18.50
CA ASP A 467 -22.64 13.05 18.85
C ASP A 467 -23.62 13.26 17.66
N SER A 468 -23.27 12.78 16.47
CA SER A 468 -24.14 12.85 15.27
C SER A 468 -24.90 11.56 14.96
N GLU A 469 -24.80 10.50 15.80
CA GLU A 469 -25.41 9.18 15.52
C GLU A 469 -26.71 8.91 16.28
N ASP A 470 -27.37 9.91 16.85
CA ASP A 470 -28.75 9.77 17.39
C ASP A 470 -29.85 9.73 16.27
N HIS A 471 -29.42 9.60 14.99
CA HIS A 471 -30.31 9.38 13.85
C HIS A 471 -30.35 7.93 13.36
N ASP A 472 -30.04 6.95 14.20
CA ASP A 472 -30.16 5.51 13.89
C ASP A 472 -31.60 4.97 14.05
N ASP A 473 -32.59 5.70 13.64
CA ASP A 473 -33.82 5.13 13.14
C ASP A 473 -33.72 5.04 11.60
N PRO A 474 -33.47 3.82 11.02
CA PRO A 474 -33.38 3.64 9.57
C PRO A 474 -34.63 4.09 8.81
N TRP A 475 -35.67 4.45 9.52
CA TRP A 475 -36.95 4.91 8.97
C TRP A 475 -37.15 6.41 9.03
N SER A 476 -36.38 7.16 9.81
CA SER A 476 -36.54 8.61 9.93
C SER A 476 -36.22 9.36 8.64
N TRP A 477 -35.25 8.92 7.85
CA TRP A 477 -34.93 9.52 6.56
C TRP A 477 -35.97 9.12 5.48
N LEU A 478 -36.56 7.91 5.57
CA LEU A 478 -37.60 7.46 4.68
C LEU A 478 -38.92 8.22 4.94
N ALA A 479 -39.19 8.55 6.21
CA ALA A 479 -40.33 9.37 6.60
C ALA A 479 -40.16 10.81 6.11
N SER A 480 -38.97 11.39 6.10
CA SER A 480 -38.72 12.73 5.56
C SER A 480 -38.83 12.77 4.01
N GLN A 481 -38.41 11.70 3.30
CA GLN A 481 -38.56 11.64 1.84
C GLN A 481 -40.06 11.43 1.41
N LEU A 482 -40.85 10.74 2.23
CA LEU A 482 -42.27 10.55 1.94
C LEU A 482 -43.15 11.75 2.32
N ALA A 483 -42.62 12.70 3.09
CA ALA A 483 -43.32 13.92 3.47
C ALA A 483 -43.19 15.04 2.44
N ASP A 484 -42.14 15.00 1.60
CA ASP A 484 -41.87 16.04 0.57
C ASP A 484 -42.58 15.77 -0.79
N ASP A 485 -43.21 14.60 -0.99
CA ASP A 485 -43.88 14.22 -2.24
C ASP A 485 -45.38 14.61 -2.33
N ASP A 486 -45.93 15.26 -1.30
CA ASP A 486 -47.38 15.55 -1.24
C ASP A 486 -47.74 17.06 -1.46
N GLU A 487 -46.81 17.93 -1.83
CA GLU A 487 -47.13 19.30 -2.26
C GLU A 487 -46.60 19.59 -3.66
N GLY A 488 -47.40 19.28 -4.70
CA GLY A 488 -47.02 19.72 -6.06
C GLY A 488 -47.82 19.15 -7.22
N SER A 489 -49.15 19.02 -7.04
CA SER A 489 -50.02 18.89 -8.21
C SER A 489 -50.58 20.27 -8.59
N THR A 490 -50.02 20.88 -9.62
CA THR A 490 -50.76 21.78 -10.55
C THR A 490 -49.89 22.04 -11.77
N GLU A 491 -50.51 21.71 -12.80
CA GLU A 491 -50.87 22.38 -14.06
C GLU A 491 -50.00 22.01 -15.26
N LEU A 492 -50.72 21.37 -16.14
CA LEU A 492 -50.58 21.30 -17.59
C LEU A 492 -50.28 22.67 -18.21
N ASP A 493 -49.29 22.73 -19.08
CA ASP A 493 -49.52 23.41 -20.35
C ASP A 493 -48.63 22.82 -21.46
N SER A 494 -49.34 22.62 -22.54
CA SER A 494 -49.03 22.12 -23.85
C SER A 494 -48.08 23.00 -24.66
N ASP A 495 -47.60 22.39 -25.73
CA ASP A 495 -47.14 22.95 -27.00
C ASP A 495 -45.67 23.42 -27.10
N SER A 496 -44.88 22.67 -27.81
CA SER A 496 -44.52 23.05 -29.20
C SER A 496 -43.46 22.11 -29.79
N ASP A 497 -43.87 21.61 -30.95
CA ASP A 497 -43.06 21.09 -32.05
C ASP A 497 -41.69 21.79 -32.22
N PHE A 498 -40.67 21.04 -32.50
CA PHE A 498 -39.71 21.43 -33.53
C PHE A 498 -39.02 20.20 -34.18
N ASP A 499 -39.18 20.23 -35.50
CA ASP A 499 -38.75 19.32 -36.51
C ASP A 499 -37.20 19.15 -36.62
N PHE A 500 -36.89 18.06 -37.20
CA PHE A 500 -35.70 17.66 -37.95
C PHE A 500 -35.00 18.76 -38.80
N GLU A 501 -33.68 18.84 -38.71
CA GLU A 501 -32.76 18.60 -39.85
C GLU A 501 -31.39 18.15 -39.34
#